data_36c51eda851ba38d5bf371792a5865b5
#
_entry.id   36c51eda851ba38d5bf371792a5865b5
#
_cell.length_a   1.000
_cell.length_b   1.000
_cell.length_c   1.000
_cell.angle_alpha   90.00
_cell.angle_beta   90.00
_cell.angle_gamma   90.00
#
_symmetry.space_group_name_H-M   'P 1'
#
loop_
_entity.id
_entity.type
_entity.pdbx_description
1 polymer ?
#
loop_
_entity_poly.entity_id
_entity_poly.type
_entity_poly.pdbx_seq_one_letter_code
_entity_poly.pdbx_strand_id
1 'polypeptide(L)'
;IPVSVMRSRPIEILKESESIKVLLESTENSGIYPVDAAEGWQPEESDLTGPITLAAVSTKQASGVDDVSNVAVVGSAAFASSLLSSTSVNNSAYFINMFNTLAEREDTVLIEAKTLGGATMSVTTNVSIPLGVVFTIVLPLLILVTGLVIWIRRRNR
;
A
#
# COMPACT_ATOMS: atom_id res chain seq x y z
N ILE A 1 -4.69 -2.65 7.59
CA ILE A 1 -3.98 -2.50 6.29
C ILE A 1 -4.16 -1.06 5.85
N PRO A 2 -3.08 -0.35 5.45
CA PRO A 2 -3.16 1.06 5.08
C PRO A 2 -3.89 1.28 3.76
N VAL A 3 -4.46 2.46 3.59
CA VAL A 3 -4.93 2.97 2.30
C VAL A 3 -3.77 3.72 1.65
N SER A 4 -3.54 3.51 0.36
CA SER A 4 -2.48 4.15 -0.39
C SER A 4 -3.04 5.01 -1.51
N VAL A 5 -2.45 6.20 -1.68
CA VAL A 5 -2.83 7.14 -2.73
C VAL A 5 -1.56 7.53 -3.50
N MET A 6 -1.40 6.98 -4.70
CA MET A 6 -0.21 7.23 -5.53
C MET A 6 -0.47 8.39 -6.49
N ARG A 7 0.54 9.24 -6.68
CA ARG A 7 0.50 10.38 -7.61
C ARG A 7 -0.76 11.24 -7.40
N SER A 8 -1.07 11.49 -6.13
CA SER A 8 -2.21 12.33 -5.78
C SER A 8 -1.89 13.80 -6.00
N ARG A 9 -2.88 14.53 -6.45
CA ARG A 9 -2.87 15.99 -6.41
C ARG A 9 -3.48 16.44 -5.08
N PRO A 10 -2.95 17.48 -4.45
CA PRO A 10 -3.54 18.06 -3.26
C PRO A 10 -4.92 18.66 -3.61
N ILE A 11 -5.82 18.61 -2.62
CA ILE A 11 -7.14 19.22 -2.71
C ILE A 11 -7.16 20.38 -1.74
N GLU A 12 -7.41 21.58 -2.24
CA GLU A 12 -7.57 22.78 -1.42
C GLU A 12 -9.06 23.05 -1.20
N ILE A 13 -9.44 23.18 0.06
CA ILE A 13 -10.80 23.55 0.46
C ILE A 13 -10.88 25.06 0.55
N LEU A 14 -11.37 25.71 -0.51
CA LEU A 14 -11.44 27.20 -0.59
C LEU A 14 -12.41 27.81 0.40
N LYS A 15 -13.42 27.07 0.83
CA LYS A 15 -14.43 27.54 1.78
C LYS A 15 -14.75 26.42 2.76
N GLU A 16 -14.42 26.63 3.99
CA GLU A 16 -14.83 25.74 5.06
C GLU A 16 -16.35 25.77 5.25
N SER A 17 -16.97 24.60 5.30
CA SER A 17 -18.39 24.41 5.50
C SER A 17 -18.63 23.09 6.20
N GLU A 18 -19.62 23.02 7.06
CA GLU A 18 -20.05 21.75 7.70
C GLU A 18 -20.48 20.69 6.67
N SER A 19 -20.79 21.11 5.44
CA SER A 19 -21.12 20.23 4.34
C SER A 19 -19.91 19.59 3.66
N ILE A 20 -18.68 20.02 3.99
CA ILE A 20 -17.45 19.46 3.43
C ILE A 20 -16.71 18.70 4.52
N LYS A 21 -16.43 17.42 4.26
CA LYS A 21 -15.66 16.56 5.16
C LYS A 21 -14.44 16.02 4.45
N VAL A 22 -13.30 16.08 5.12
CA VAL A 22 -12.08 15.45 4.65
C VAL A 22 -12.18 13.94 4.89
N LEU A 23 -11.87 13.16 3.86
CA LEU A 23 -11.93 11.70 3.90
C LEU A 23 -10.55 11.08 4.06
N LEU A 24 -9.55 11.64 3.38
CA LEU A 24 -8.17 11.17 3.43
C LEU A 24 -7.23 12.35 3.52
N GLU A 25 -6.28 12.23 4.42
CA GLU A 25 -5.16 13.15 4.59
C GLU A 25 -3.84 12.37 4.51
N SER A 26 -2.81 13.06 4.09
CA SER A 26 -1.46 12.54 4.14
C SER A 26 -0.91 12.58 5.57
N THR A 27 0.25 11.99 5.78
CA THR A 27 0.99 12.11 7.04
C THR A 27 1.55 13.53 7.21
N GLU A 28 1.92 13.89 8.44
CA GLU A 28 2.55 15.17 8.75
C GLU A 28 3.86 15.40 7.96
N ASN A 29 4.61 14.33 7.70
CA ASN A 29 5.88 14.37 6.96
C ASN A 29 5.68 14.18 5.45
N SER A 30 4.67 14.80 4.87
CA SER A 30 4.43 14.76 3.43
C SER A 30 4.64 16.13 2.80
N GLY A 31 5.12 16.13 1.55
CA GLY A 31 5.36 17.33 0.77
C GLY A 31 4.73 17.25 -0.61
N ILE A 32 4.58 18.40 -1.24
CA ILE A 32 4.07 18.52 -2.61
C ILE A 32 5.27 18.51 -3.57
N TYR A 33 5.28 17.56 -4.50
CA TYR A 33 6.28 17.51 -5.55
C TYR A 33 6.01 18.62 -6.58
N PRO A 34 6.94 19.58 -6.80
CA PRO A 34 6.77 20.64 -7.78
C PRO A 34 6.67 20.08 -9.20
N VAL A 35 5.84 20.69 -10.04
CA VAL A 35 5.61 20.24 -11.43
C VAL A 35 6.87 20.37 -12.29
N ASP A 36 7.71 21.35 -11.98
CA ASP A 36 8.97 21.70 -12.65
C ASP A 36 10.20 21.18 -11.93
N ALA A 37 10.02 20.27 -10.98
CA ALA A 37 11.14 19.69 -10.24
C ALA A 37 12.12 18.98 -11.18
N ALA A 38 13.41 19.19 -10.93
CA ALA A 38 14.47 18.49 -11.65
C ALA A 38 14.46 17.00 -11.37
N GLU A 39 15.02 16.21 -12.30
CA GLU A 39 15.17 14.77 -12.09
C GLU A 39 16.04 14.50 -10.84
N GLY A 40 15.50 13.70 -9.92
CA GLY A 40 16.15 13.42 -8.65
C GLY A 40 15.89 14.43 -7.53
N TRP A 41 14.96 15.37 -7.73
CA TRP A 41 14.53 16.27 -6.67
C TRP A 41 14.10 15.49 -5.42
N GLN A 42 14.53 15.98 -4.27
CA GLN A 42 14.12 15.45 -2.97
C GLN A 42 13.58 16.60 -2.11
N PRO A 43 12.51 16.38 -1.35
CA PRO A 43 11.97 17.41 -0.48
C PRO A 43 12.97 17.77 0.62
N GLU A 44 13.12 19.06 0.86
CA GLU A 44 13.77 19.59 2.07
C GLU A 44 12.77 19.61 3.22
N GLU A 45 13.24 19.79 4.44
CA GLU A 45 12.37 19.84 5.63
C GLU A 45 11.33 20.97 5.54
N SER A 46 11.65 22.06 4.86
CA SER A 46 10.75 23.19 4.59
C SER A 46 9.63 22.87 3.59
N ASP A 47 9.81 21.84 2.76
CA ASP A 47 8.84 21.42 1.76
C ASP A 47 7.78 20.45 2.34
N LEU A 48 8.02 19.96 3.56
CA LEU A 48 7.12 19.07 4.29
C LEU A 48 6.02 19.89 4.96
N THR A 49 4.92 20.08 4.27
CA THR A 49 3.78 20.92 4.67
C THR A 49 2.54 20.14 5.09
N GLY A 50 2.67 18.84 5.27
CA GLY A 50 1.55 17.99 5.68
C GLY A 50 0.91 18.39 7.03
N PRO A 51 -0.30 17.89 7.33
CA PRO A 51 -1.10 16.98 6.50
C PRO A 51 -1.74 17.67 5.29
N ILE A 52 -1.78 16.94 4.16
CA ILE A 52 -2.35 17.44 2.90
C ILE A 52 -3.62 16.66 2.60
N THR A 53 -4.71 17.35 2.29
CA THR A 53 -5.99 16.73 1.93
C THR A 53 -5.88 16.04 0.57
N LEU A 54 -6.18 14.75 0.53
CA LEU A 54 -6.10 13.89 -0.66
C LEU A 54 -7.46 13.43 -1.17
N ALA A 55 -8.46 13.40 -0.29
CA ALA A 55 -9.84 13.14 -0.66
C ALA A 55 -10.79 13.90 0.25
N ALA A 56 -11.87 14.41 -0.32
CA ALA A 56 -12.92 15.12 0.40
C ALA A 56 -14.30 14.78 -0.17
N VAL A 57 -15.33 14.88 0.67
CA VAL A 57 -16.73 14.75 0.26
C VAL A 57 -17.47 16.05 0.56
N SER A 58 -18.30 16.46 -0.36
CA SER A 58 -19.23 17.57 -0.19
C SER A 58 -20.66 17.04 -0.26
N THR A 59 -21.44 17.37 0.76
CA THR A 59 -22.85 17.00 0.86
C THR A 59 -23.70 18.25 0.68
N LYS A 60 -24.65 18.21 -0.24
CA LYS A 60 -25.57 19.32 -0.47
C LYS A 60 -27.01 18.82 -0.48
N GLN A 61 -27.82 19.41 0.38
CA GLN A 61 -29.26 19.20 0.37
C GLN A 61 -29.90 20.20 -0.60
N ALA A 62 -30.73 19.70 -1.50
CA ALA A 62 -31.49 20.56 -2.40
C ALA A 62 -32.63 21.25 -1.64
N SER A 63 -32.84 22.54 -1.94
CA SER A 63 -33.89 23.32 -1.30
C SER A 63 -35.29 22.80 -1.71
N GLY A 64 -36.07 22.40 -0.72
CA GLY A 64 -37.46 21.93 -0.92
C GLY A 64 -37.62 20.47 -1.32
N VAL A 65 -36.56 19.68 -1.23
CA VAL A 65 -36.56 18.23 -1.47
C VAL A 65 -35.77 17.53 -0.35
N ASP A 66 -36.21 16.37 0.08
CA ASP A 66 -35.48 15.59 1.10
C ASP A 66 -34.25 14.88 0.50
N ASP A 67 -34.00 15.06 -0.79
CA ASP A 67 -32.86 14.43 -1.47
C ASP A 67 -31.54 15.15 -1.16
N VAL A 68 -30.53 14.35 -0.84
CA VAL A 68 -29.17 14.78 -0.56
C VAL A 68 -28.26 14.40 -1.70
N SER A 69 -27.45 15.31 -2.18
CA SER A 69 -26.44 15.06 -3.20
C SER A 69 -25.07 14.99 -2.56
N ASN A 70 -24.38 13.87 -2.74
CA ASN A 70 -23.05 13.64 -2.23
C ASN A 70 -22.04 13.62 -3.40
N VAL A 71 -20.98 14.40 -3.30
CA VAL A 71 -19.88 14.45 -4.28
C VAL A 71 -18.57 14.16 -3.56
N ALA A 72 -17.92 13.08 -3.91
CA ALA A 72 -16.57 12.79 -3.43
C ALA A 72 -15.54 13.13 -4.51
N VAL A 73 -14.48 13.77 -4.09
CA VAL A 73 -13.32 14.09 -4.92
C VAL A 73 -12.11 13.39 -4.34
N VAL A 74 -11.37 12.67 -5.19
CA VAL A 74 -10.11 12.02 -4.82
C VAL A 74 -9.02 12.51 -5.76
N GLY A 75 -7.90 12.97 -5.20
CA GLY A 75 -6.80 13.59 -5.95
C GLY A 75 -5.99 12.60 -6.82
N SER A 76 -6.32 11.32 -6.83
CA SER A 76 -5.57 10.29 -7.55
C SER A 76 -6.46 9.34 -8.33
N ALA A 77 -6.21 9.20 -9.63
CA ALA A 77 -6.86 8.18 -10.45
C ALA A 77 -6.38 6.75 -10.11
N ALA A 78 -5.15 6.60 -9.61
CA ALA A 78 -4.61 5.31 -9.21
C ALA A 78 -5.37 4.70 -8.03
N PHE A 79 -5.95 5.53 -7.17
CA PHE A 79 -6.78 5.10 -6.06
C PHE A 79 -7.95 4.20 -6.51
N ALA A 80 -8.60 4.55 -7.63
CA ALA A 80 -9.76 3.85 -8.17
C ALA A 80 -9.40 2.88 -9.33
N SER A 81 -8.13 2.61 -9.57
CA SER A 81 -7.68 1.75 -10.67
C SER A 81 -6.68 0.69 -10.20
N SER A 82 -5.40 0.94 -10.33
CA SER A 82 -4.35 -0.05 -10.05
C SER A 82 -4.27 -0.49 -8.59
N LEU A 83 -4.61 0.40 -7.66
CA LEU A 83 -4.56 0.10 -6.23
C LEU A 83 -5.77 -0.69 -5.71
N LEU A 84 -6.87 -0.75 -6.46
CA LEU A 84 -8.05 -1.55 -6.07
C LEU A 84 -7.75 -3.06 -6.09
N SER A 85 -6.91 -3.51 -7.01
CA SER A 85 -6.54 -4.92 -7.13
C SER A 85 -5.32 -5.31 -6.29
N SER A 86 -4.69 -4.36 -5.59
CA SER A 86 -3.53 -4.63 -4.76
C SER A 86 -3.93 -5.29 -3.45
N THR A 87 -3.24 -6.38 -3.10
CA THR A 87 -3.44 -7.09 -1.83
C THR A 87 -2.63 -6.51 -0.67
N SER A 88 -1.71 -5.58 -0.95
CA SER A 88 -0.86 -4.94 0.05
C SER A 88 -1.50 -3.70 0.69
N VAL A 89 -2.60 -3.20 0.11
CA VAL A 89 -3.32 -2.02 0.58
C VAL A 89 -4.83 -2.30 0.64
N ASN A 90 -5.56 -1.55 1.45
CA ASN A 90 -6.99 -1.76 1.67
C ASN A 90 -7.87 -0.81 0.83
N ASN A 91 -7.40 -0.42 -0.35
CA ASN A 91 -8.09 0.53 -1.21
C ASN A 91 -9.46 0.04 -1.66
N SER A 92 -9.60 -1.25 -1.97
CA SER A 92 -10.89 -1.83 -2.41
C SER A 92 -11.98 -1.71 -1.35
N ALA A 93 -11.67 -2.08 -0.11
CA ALA A 93 -12.62 -1.99 0.99
C ALA A 93 -12.98 -0.52 1.29
N TYR A 94 -11.97 0.35 1.29
CA TYR A 94 -12.19 1.77 1.50
C TYR A 94 -13.06 2.39 0.39
N PHE A 95 -12.80 2.04 -0.87
CA PHE A 95 -13.56 2.51 -2.01
C PHE A 95 -15.03 2.08 -1.95
N ILE A 96 -15.28 0.80 -1.63
CA ILE A 96 -16.65 0.27 -1.47
C ILE A 96 -17.36 0.98 -0.31
N ASN A 97 -16.71 1.16 0.84
CA ASN A 97 -17.28 1.88 1.97
C ASN A 97 -17.62 3.33 1.61
N MET A 98 -16.72 4.01 0.92
CA MET A 98 -16.97 5.37 0.45
C MET A 98 -18.21 5.42 -0.44
N PHE A 99 -18.36 4.50 -1.40
CA PHE A 99 -19.54 4.42 -2.26
C PHE A 99 -20.83 4.14 -1.48
N ASN A 100 -20.78 3.21 -0.54
CA ASN A 100 -21.94 2.88 0.29
C ASN A 100 -22.38 4.09 1.13
N THR A 101 -21.44 4.80 1.73
CA THR A 101 -21.72 6.03 2.49
C THR A 101 -22.30 7.12 1.60
N LEU A 102 -21.75 7.31 0.38
CA LEU A 102 -22.26 8.32 -0.56
C LEU A 102 -23.65 7.98 -1.10
N ALA A 103 -23.97 6.69 -1.20
CA ALA A 103 -25.27 6.20 -1.64
C ALA A 103 -26.28 6.02 -0.49
N GLU A 104 -25.93 6.46 0.73
CA GLU A 104 -26.75 6.32 1.94
C GLU A 104 -27.21 4.88 2.20
N ARG A 105 -26.39 3.90 1.80
CA ARG A 105 -26.68 2.47 2.01
C ARG A 105 -26.14 2.05 3.38
N GLU A 106 -26.96 2.09 4.40
CA GLU A 106 -26.58 1.69 5.76
C GLU A 106 -26.51 0.16 5.94
N ASP A 107 -27.23 -0.61 5.10
CA ASP A 107 -27.38 -2.07 5.23
C ASP A 107 -26.36 -2.90 4.40
N THR A 108 -25.27 -2.31 3.97
CA THR A 108 -24.28 -3.07 3.19
C THR A 108 -23.30 -3.80 4.09
N VAL A 109 -23.38 -5.12 4.08
CA VAL A 109 -22.36 -5.97 4.70
C VAL A 109 -21.11 -5.94 3.86
N LEU A 110 -20.07 -5.29 4.33
CA LEU A 110 -18.75 -5.37 3.73
C LEU A 110 -18.15 -6.74 4.04
N ILE A 111 -18.14 -7.63 3.05
CA ILE A 111 -17.39 -8.88 3.15
C ILE A 111 -15.94 -8.56 2.80
N GLU A 112 -15.08 -8.45 3.82
CA GLU A 112 -13.64 -8.29 3.59
C GLU A 112 -13.12 -9.47 2.77
N ALA A 113 -12.46 -9.16 1.65
CA ALA A 113 -11.79 -10.17 0.86
C ALA A 113 -10.69 -10.82 1.72
N LYS A 114 -10.94 -12.03 2.20
CA LYS A 114 -9.92 -12.82 2.87
C LYS A 114 -8.89 -13.22 1.82
N THR A 115 -7.68 -12.69 1.94
CA THR A 115 -6.55 -13.14 1.14
C THR A 115 -6.30 -14.62 1.45
N LEU A 116 -6.70 -15.47 0.52
CA LEU A 116 -6.39 -16.92 0.55
C LEU A 116 -4.93 -17.18 0.12
N GLY A 117 -4.17 -16.12 -0.15
CA GLY A 117 -2.75 -16.21 -0.40
C GLY A 117 -2.04 -16.65 0.88
N GLY A 118 -1.38 -17.81 0.82
CA GLY A 118 -0.53 -18.29 1.91
C GLY A 118 0.44 -17.19 2.33
N ALA A 119 0.71 -17.12 3.63
CA ALA A 119 1.70 -16.21 4.16
C ALA A 119 3.00 -16.36 3.36
N THR A 120 3.39 -15.33 2.64
CA THR A 120 4.69 -15.30 1.98
C THR A 120 5.75 -15.32 3.08
N MET A 121 6.48 -16.41 3.16
CA MET A 121 7.56 -16.54 4.11
C MET A 121 8.68 -15.58 3.68
N SER A 122 8.76 -14.43 4.33
CA SER A 122 9.88 -13.51 4.13
C SER A 122 11.09 -14.05 4.87
N VAL A 123 11.95 -14.76 4.16
CA VAL A 123 13.23 -15.20 4.74
C VAL A 123 14.19 -14.02 4.70
N THR A 124 14.56 -13.54 5.88
CA THR A 124 15.53 -12.45 6.02
C THR A 124 16.86 -12.85 5.38
N THR A 125 17.50 -11.95 4.66
CA THR A 125 18.77 -12.16 3.95
C THR A 125 19.86 -12.75 4.86
N ASN A 126 19.87 -12.38 6.14
CA ASN A 126 20.81 -12.90 7.13
C ASN A 126 20.65 -14.39 7.42
N VAL A 127 19.50 -14.99 7.10
CA VAL A 127 19.24 -16.43 7.28
C VAL A 127 19.34 -17.19 5.96
N SER A 128 18.94 -16.58 4.85
CA SER A 128 18.95 -17.22 3.52
C SER A 128 20.36 -17.46 2.99
N ILE A 129 21.29 -16.52 3.19
CA ILE A 129 22.68 -16.66 2.72
C ILE A 129 23.40 -17.82 3.40
N PRO A 130 23.49 -17.90 4.76
CA PRO A 130 24.18 -19.02 5.40
C PRO A 130 23.51 -20.36 5.10
N LEU A 131 22.19 -20.41 4.99
CA LEU A 131 21.48 -21.62 4.65
C LEU A 131 21.84 -22.08 3.21
N GLY A 132 21.88 -21.16 2.27
CA GLY A 132 22.33 -21.41 0.89
C GLY A 132 23.76 -21.96 0.82
N VAL A 133 24.69 -21.37 1.57
CA VAL A 133 26.09 -21.83 1.64
C VAL A 133 26.19 -23.26 2.19
N VAL A 134 25.45 -23.57 3.26
CA VAL A 134 25.43 -24.92 3.84
C VAL A 134 24.95 -25.96 2.84
N PHE A 135 23.85 -25.73 2.17
CA PHE A 135 23.29 -26.70 1.23
C PHE A 135 24.06 -26.78 -0.09
N THR A 136 24.62 -25.67 -0.58
CA THR A 136 25.28 -25.64 -1.89
C THR A 136 26.76 -26.02 -1.82
N ILE A 137 27.45 -25.72 -0.73
CA ILE A 137 28.89 -25.92 -0.61
C ILE A 137 29.23 -26.99 0.42
N VAL A 138 28.77 -26.81 1.68
CA VAL A 138 29.21 -27.67 2.78
C VAL A 138 28.73 -29.10 2.61
N LEU A 139 27.48 -29.30 2.24
CA LEU A 139 26.91 -30.65 2.10
C LEU A 139 27.52 -31.45 0.95
N PRO A 140 27.71 -30.92 -0.28
CA PRO A 140 28.42 -31.64 -1.34
C PRO A 140 29.88 -31.93 -0.99
N LEU A 141 30.57 -31.02 -0.30
CA LEU A 141 31.95 -31.19 0.11
C LEU A 141 32.11 -32.29 1.13
N LEU A 142 31.20 -32.42 2.10
CA LEU A 142 31.16 -33.54 3.05
C LEU A 142 30.98 -34.89 2.36
N ILE A 143 30.08 -34.95 1.36
CA ILE A 143 29.86 -36.19 0.57
C ILE A 143 31.12 -36.56 -0.18
N LEU A 144 31.78 -35.57 -0.80
CA LEU A 144 33.02 -35.80 -1.56
C LEU A 144 34.15 -36.29 -0.64
N VAL A 145 34.35 -35.65 0.50
CA VAL A 145 35.39 -36.04 1.46
C VAL A 145 35.12 -37.44 2.02
N THR A 146 33.89 -37.78 2.39
CA THR A 146 33.56 -39.13 2.87
C THR A 146 33.77 -40.18 1.80
N GLY A 147 33.36 -39.88 0.55
CA GLY A 147 33.64 -40.76 -0.60
C GLY A 147 35.12 -40.99 -0.82
N LEU A 148 35.93 -39.94 -0.76
CA LEU A 148 37.37 -40.01 -0.91
C LEU A 148 38.04 -40.86 0.19
N VAL A 149 37.64 -40.66 1.43
CA VAL A 149 38.14 -41.44 2.59
C VAL A 149 37.82 -42.93 2.42
N ILE A 150 36.58 -43.24 2.02
CA ILE A 150 36.18 -44.64 1.81
C ILE A 150 37.01 -45.25 0.63
N TRP A 151 37.20 -44.50 -0.44
CA TRP A 151 37.98 -44.94 -1.60
C TRP A 151 39.44 -45.20 -1.25
N ILE A 152 40.10 -44.30 -0.51
CA ILE A 152 41.48 -44.47 -0.04
C ILE A 152 41.62 -45.71 0.88
N ARG A 153 40.67 -45.85 1.84
CA ARG A 153 40.66 -46.98 2.76
C ARG A 153 40.50 -48.33 2.06
N ARG A 154 39.70 -48.35 0.98
CA ARG A 154 39.48 -49.54 0.17
C ARG A 154 40.68 -49.91 -0.70
N ARG A 155 41.41 -48.87 -1.16
CA ARG A 155 42.62 -49.09 -1.99
C ARG A 155 43.81 -49.58 -1.18
N ASN A 156 43.89 -49.25 0.09
CA ASN A 156 44.97 -49.63 0.99
C ASN A 156 44.71 -50.95 1.76
N ARG A 157 43.65 -51.67 1.41
CA ARG A 157 43.40 -53.04 1.81
C ARG A 157 43.67 -53.98 0.65
#